data_12b28ebe3daa7d47d49b9322730562c7
#
_entry.id   12b28ebe3daa7d47d49b9322730562c7
#
_cell.length_a   1.000
_cell.length_b   1.000
_cell.length_c   1.000
_cell.angle_alpha   90.00
_cell.angle_beta   90.00
_cell.angle_gamma   90.00
#
_symmetry.space_group_name_H-M   'P 1'
#
loop_
_entity.id
_entity.type
_entity.pdbx_description
1 polymer ?
#
loop_
_entity_poly.entity_id
_entity_poly.type
_entity_poly.pdbx_seq_one_letter_code
_entity_poly.pdbx_strand_id
1 'polypeptide(L)'
;MRFTTAIFLFLGTLLTSAGYGATFLLNDYFHTLGGNEVDTGLALAAAMAGTFVGVPLVGWFSGRAGAANLAACGALSVAAGFVLLALLTSITPLIAVGGFLIGLGWGTFYLAAPMAVIERTDDADRALWFTRFGAFQMAGIGGSPILADFAIRTLHFATVTTFLIVGGIALAAAVLLAAFQRVAVALHPASGSRRWLRDFPAISRTAAIYPIVMVALGACVFSGILTFQTALVAGTAARASTFFAIYAVTVVLSRWLLAPLVNRAPKEISAQVLLFIMVLGIIAMFAVPATAMFHVLAALLLGIGYGLVYSIIQTQAVNDSPAEQRPAALTWFVLSYFVGVFGFPSVGGWMLVHAGKNGLLLLILACGLAELALAMWTGQIAYRLNQASIPRAAARPVAKQAVRR
;
A
#
# COMPACT_ATOMS: atom_id res chain seq x y z
N MET A 1 22.22 12.72 5.42
CA MET A 1 22.18 12.67 3.93
C MET A 1 22.07 14.08 3.35
N ARG A 2 22.82 14.43 2.26
CA ARG A 2 22.68 15.74 1.61
C ARG A 2 21.45 15.77 0.70
N PHE A 3 20.72 16.91 0.67
CA PHE A 3 19.49 17.02 -0.14
C PHE A 3 19.76 16.85 -1.65
N THR A 4 20.91 17.37 -2.13
CA THR A 4 21.33 17.24 -3.53
C THR A 4 21.51 15.80 -3.98
N THR A 5 21.97 14.89 -3.10
CA THR A 5 22.07 13.48 -3.42
C THR A 5 20.74 12.75 -3.22
N ALA A 6 19.94 13.18 -2.26
CA ALA A 6 18.62 12.59 -1.97
C ALA A 6 17.62 12.78 -3.13
N ILE A 7 17.81 13.81 -3.97
CA ILE A 7 16.92 14.06 -5.11
C ILE A 7 16.88 12.86 -6.09
N PHE A 8 18.00 12.16 -6.28
CA PHE A 8 18.05 10.94 -7.11
C PHE A 8 17.15 9.83 -6.54
N LEU A 9 17.18 9.63 -5.21
CA LEU A 9 16.32 8.67 -4.54
C LEU A 9 14.84 9.09 -4.64
N PHE A 10 14.54 10.37 -4.37
CA PHE A 10 13.17 10.86 -4.36
C PHE A 10 12.54 10.84 -5.76
N LEU A 11 13.25 11.31 -6.77
CA LEU A 11 12.76 11.21 -8.15
C LEU A 11 12.66 9.75 -8.61
N GLY A 12 13.67 8.92 -8.31
CA GLY A 12 13.60 7.49 -8.59
C GLY A 12 12.40 6.81 -7.90
N THR A 13 12.09 7.20 -6.65
CA THR A 13 10.91 6.72 -5.93
C THR A 13 9.62 7.19 -6.58
N LEU A 14 9.50 8.47 -6.91
CA LEU A 14 8.32 9.03 -7.58
C LEU A 14 8.04 8.30 -8.90
N LEU A 15 9.06 8.13 -9.73
CA LEU A 15 8.91 7.53 -11.05
C LEU A 15 8.64 6.02 -10.97
N THR A 16 9.28 5.27 -10.07
CA THR A 16 8.97 3.85 -9.85
C THR A 16 7.54 3.69 -9.32
N SER A 17 7.13 4.55 -8.39
CA SER A 17 5.79 4.54 -7.82
C SER A 17 4.73 4.96 -8.83
N ALA A 18 5.07 5.79 -9.82
CA ALA A 18 4.21 6.07 -10.95
C ALA A 18 3.96 4.81 -11.81
N GLY A 19 4.98 3.96 -11.99
CA GLY A 19 4.81 2.65 -12.60
C GLY A 19 3.79 1.78 -11.85
N TYR A 20 3.88 1.72 -10.52
CA TYR A 20 2.87 1.01 -9.73
C TYR A 20 1.48 1.65 -9.87
N GLY A 21 1.36 2.98 -9.80
CA GLY A 21 0.09 3.69 -9.98
C GLY A 21 -0.57 3.41 -11.34
N ALA A 22 0.23 3.19 -12.38
CA ALA A 22 -0.28 2.84 -13.71
C ALA A 22 -0.93 1.44 -13.77
N THR A 23 -0.67 0.55 -12.79
CA THR A 23 -1.37 -0.75 -12.71
C THR A 23 -2.87 -0.61 -12.51
N PHE A 24 -3.36 0.49 -11.96
CA PHE A 24 -4.79 0.78 -11.82
C PHE A 24 -5.49 1.05 -13.16
N LEU A 25 -4.72 1.24 -14.23
CA LEU A 25 -5.24 1.40 -15.59
C LEU A 25 -5.15 0.12 -16.45
N LEU A 26 -4.60 -0.97 -15.87
CA LEU A 26 -4.49 -2.25 -16.60
C LEU A 26 -5.86 -2.77 -17.05
N ASN A 27 -6.90 -2.55 -16.23
CA ASN A 27 -8.25 -2.93 -16.60
C ASN A 27 -8.71 -2.25 -17.90
N ASP A 28 -8.57 -0.93 -17.97
CA ASP A 28 -8.94 -0.15 -19.16
C ASP A 28 -8.07 -0.55 -20.36
N TYR A 29 -6.78 -0.81 -20.14
CA TYR A 29 -5.87 -1.25 -21.18
C TYR A 29 -6.26 -2.62 -21.74
N PHE A 30 -6.53 -3.61 -20.90
CA PHE A 30 -6.91 -4.95 -21.38
C PHE A 30 -8.26 -4.94 -22.11
N HIS A 31 -9.18 -4.08 -21.73
CA HIS A 31 -10.41 -3.86 -22.52
C HIS A 31 -10.12 -3.40 -23.94
N THR A 32 -9.10 -2.56 -24.18
CA THR A 32 -8.71 -2.15 -25.54
C THR A 32 -8.12 -3.30 -26.36
N LEU A 33 -7.63 -4.36 -25.70
CA LEU A 33 -7.10 -5.58 -26.34
C LEU A 33 -8.15 -6.69 -26.48
N GLY A 34 -9.44 -6.40 -26.16
CA GLY A 34 -10.52 -7.37 -26.18
C GLY A 34 -10.61 -8.28 -24.94
N GLY A 35 -9.89 -7.93 -23.88
CA GLY A 35 -9.93 -8.61 -22.59
C GLY A 35 -11.02 -8.10 -21.66
N ASN A 36 -11.04 -8.63 -20.45
CA ASN A 36 -11.99 -8.28 -19.41
C ASN A 36 -11.32 -8.19 -18.02
N GLU A 37 -12.12 -8.01 -16.98
CA GLU A 37 -11.67 -7.85 -15.60
C GLU A 37 -10.98 -9.11 -15.04
N VAL A 38 -11.29 -10.30 -15.58
CA VAL A 38 -10.63 -11.56 -15.20
C VAL A 38 -9.19 -11.57 -15.69
N ASP A 39 -8.92 -11.04 -16.89
CA ASP A 39 -7.56 -10.93 -17.43
C ASP A 39 -6.71 -9.97 -16.59
N THR A 40 -7.31 -8.86 -16.13
CA THR A 40 -6.68 -7.95 -15.16
C THR A 40 -6.36 -8.68 -13.85
N GLY A 41 -7.31 -9.46 -13.36
CA GLY A 41 -7.13 -10.30 -12.18
C GLY A 41 -5.97 -11.28 -12.32
N LEU A 42 -5.85 -11.94 -13.48
CA LEU A 42 -4.77 -12.88 -13.78
C LEU A 42 -3.40 -12.19 -13.81
N ALA A 43 -3.28 -11.05 -14.48
CA ALA A 43 -2.04 -10.29 -14.53
C ALA A 43 -1.60 -9.82 -13.13
N LEU A 44 -2.54 -9.35 -12.31
CA LEU A 44 -2.24 -8.92 -10.93
C LEU A 44 -2.00 -10.09 -9.98
N ALA A 45 -2.63 -11.27 -10.18
CA ALA A 45 -2.27 -12.48 -9.46
C ALA A 45 -0.82 -12.91 -9.75
N ALA A 46 -0.41 -12.82 -11.02
CA ALA A 46 0.99 -13.05 -11.38
C ALA A 46 1.94 -12.00 -10.75
N ALA A 47 1.48 -10.73 -10.63
CA ALA A 47 2.23 -9.71 -9.89
C ALA A 47 2.35 -10.06 -8.41
N MET A 48 1.33 -10.62 -7.78
CA MET A 48 1.44 -11.14 -6.41
C MET A 48 2.55 -12.20 -6.30
N ALA A 49 2.56 -13.18 -7.20
CA ALA A 49 3.64 -14.18 -7.24
C ALA A 49 5.02 -13.52 -7.41
N GLY A 50 5.12 -12.49 -8.25
CA GLY A 50 6.33 -11.69 -8.43
C GLY A 50 6.79 -11.02 -7.12
N THR A 51 5.88 -10.45 -6.32
CA THR A 51 6.24 -9.84 -5.02
C THR A 51 6.75 -10.86 -4.03
N PHE A 52 6.20 -12.08 -4.00
CA PHE A 52 6.67 -13.17 -3.15
C PHE A 52 8.08 -13.64 -3.50
N VAL A 53 8.55 -13.37 -4.72
CA VAL A 53 9.96 -13.55 -5.12
C VAL A 53 10.77 -12.29 -4.80
N GLY A 54 10.28 -11.11 -5.18
CA GLY A 54 11.01 -9.84 -5.08
C GLY A 54 11.35 -9.42 -3.65
N VAL A 55 10.39 -9.53 -2.73
CA VAL A 55 10.59 -9.14 -1.32
C VAL A 55 11.70 -9.97 -0.64
N PRO A 56 11.71 -11.32 -0.72
CA PRO A 56 12.80 -12.12 -0.17
C PRO A 56 14.15 -11.90 -0.82
N LEU A 57 14.20 -11.60 -2.12
CA LEU A 57 15.46 -11.30 -2.82
C LEU A 57 16.20 -10.13 -2.15
N VAL A 58 15.49 -9.12 -1.66
CA VAL A 58 16.09 -8.00 -0.93
C VAL A 58 16.80 -8.51 0.34
N GLY A 59 16.15 -9.39 1.09
CA GLY A 59 16.74 -9.99 2.29
C GLY A 59 18.04 -10.78 2.02
N TRP A 60 18.11 -11.44 0.86
CA TRP A 60 19.27 -12.25 0.50
C TRP A 60 20.43 -11.44 -0.10
N PHE A 61 20.13 -10.38 -0.86
CA PHE A 61 21.12 -9.66 -1.65
C PHE A 61 21.46 -8.26 -1.10
N SER A 62 20.73 -7.70 -0.13
CA SER A 62 20.95 -6.34 0.38
C SER A 62 22.40 -6.12 0.86
N GLY A 63 22.98 -7.10 1.56
CA GLY A 63 24.34 -7.00 2.07
C GLY A 63 25.45 -7.08 0.99
N ARG A 64 25.11 -7.47 -0.26
CA ARG A 64 26.09 -7.60 -1.37
C ARG A 64 25.90 -6.53 -2.43
N ALA A 65 24.67 -6.25 -2.83
CA ALA A 65 24.37 -5.34 -3.94
C ALA A 65 24.11 -3.91 -3.47
N GLY A 66 23.81 -3.70 -2.18
CA GLY A 66 23.33 -2.43 -1.64
C GLY A 66 21.84 -2.18 -1.95
N ALA A 67 21.15 -1.56 -1.01
CA ALA A 67 19.70 -1.43 -1.10
C ALA A 67 19.24 -0.58 -2.30
N ALA A 68 19.96 0.50 -2.64
CA ALA A 68 19.57 1.34 -3.78
C ALA A 68 19.77 0.67 -5.14
N ASN A 69 20.77 -0.21 -5.29
CA ASN A 69 20.92 -1.02 -6.51
C ASN A 69 19.78 -2.03 -6.64
N LEU A 70 19.35 -2.66 -5.55
CA LEU A 70 18.19 -3.55 -5.57
C LEU A 70 16.92 -2.80 -5.92
N ALA A 71 16.73 -1.59 -5.40
CA ALA A 71 15.62 -0.72 -5.79
C ALA A 71 15.68 -0.37 -7.29
N ALA A 72 16.88 -0.13 -7.85
CA ALA A 72 17.08 0.10 -9.27
C ALA A 72 16.73 -1.14 -10.12
N CYS A 73 17.15 -2.33 -9.69
CA CYS A 73 16.74 -3.59 -10.34
C CYS A 73 15.22 -3.78 -10.29
N GLY A 74 14.59 -3.39 -9.17
CA GLY A 74 13.15 -3.39 -9.05
C GLY A 74 12.47 -2.47 -10.06
N ALA A 75 12.94 -1.23 -10.19
CA ALA A 75 12.43 -0.28 -11.19
C ALA A 75 12.63 -0.78 -12.63
N LEU A 76 13.77 -1.41 -12.93
CA LEU A 76 14.05 -2.02 -14.22
C LEU A 76 13.08 -3.17 -14.54
N SER A 77 12.76 -4.01 -13.57
CA SER A 77 11.78 -5.09 -13.73
C SER A 77 10.37 -4.52 -13.99
N VAL A 78 9.97 -3.44 -13.29
CA VAL A 78 8.71 -2.73 -13.58
C VAL A 78 8.70 -2.20 -15.02
N ALA A 79 9.80 -1.58 -15.47
CA ALA A 79 9.93 -1.09 -16.83
C ALA A 79 9.76 -2.21 -17.86
N ALA A 80 10.44 -3.33 -17.68
CA ALA A 80 10.34 -4.51 -18.54
C ALA A 80 8.91 -5.06 -18.60
N GLY A 81 8.20 -5.10 -17.44
CA GLY A 81 6.82 -5.55 -17.40
C GLY A 81 5.89 -4.64 -18.20
N PHE A 82 5.98 -3.32 -18.06
CA PHE A 82 5.15 -2.39 -18.83
C PHE A 82 5.48 -2.38 -20.33
N VAL A 83 6.76 -2.46 -20.69
CA VAL A 83 7.15 -2.58 -22.10
C VAL A 83 6.60 -3.87 -22.70
N LEU A 84 6.71 -5.00 -21.99
CA LEU A 84 6.14 -6.27 -22.46
C LEU A 84 4.63 -6.16 -22.67
N LEU A 85 3.89 -5.63 -21.69
CA LEU A 85 2.45 -5.45 -21.81
C LEU A 85 2.09 -4.53 -23.00
N ALA A 86 2.82 -3.42 -23.16
CA ALA A 86 2.58 -2.47 -24.27
C ALA A 86 2.81 -3.04 -25.67
N LEU A 87 3.65 -4.07 -25.79
CA LEU A 87 3.92 -4.75 -27.08
C LEU A 87 2.87 -5.81 -27.43
N LEU A 88 1.93 -6.12 -26.53
CA LEU A 88 0.86 -7.08 -26.81
C LEU A 88 -0.22 -6.43 -27.69
N THR A 89 -0.66 -7.16 -28.71
CA THR A 89 -1.74 -6.75 -29.61
C THR A 89 -3.06 -7.45 -29.30
N SER A 90 -3.05 -8.44 -28.42
CA SER A 90 -4.22 -9.20 -27.99
C SER A 90 -3.95 -9.82 -26.60
N ILE A 91 -4.98 -10.28 -25.93
CA ILE A 91 -4.86 -11.01 -24.68
C ILE A 91 -4.20 -12.37 -24.94
N THR A 92 -3.06 -12.57 -24.30
CA THR A 92 -2.27 -13.82 -24.36
C THR A 92 -1.75 -14.17 -22.97
N PRO A 93 -1.27 -15.39 -22.71
CA PRO A 93 -0.65 -15.73 -21.41
C PRO A 93 0.54 -14.84 -21.01
N LEU A 94 1.10 -14.07 -21.96
CA LEU A 94 2.19 -13.12 -21.68
C LEU A 94 1.76 -11.96 -20.76
N ILE A 95 0.44 -11.68 -20.62
CA ILE A 95 -0.05 -10.72 -19.61
C ILE A 95 0.39 -11.14 -18.20
N ALA A 96 0.42 -12.44 -17.91
CA ALA A 96 0.89 -12.94 -16.63
C ALA A 96 2.40 -12.72 -16.44
N VAL A 97 3.21 -12.84 -17.50
CA VAL A 97 4.65 -12.54 -17.45
C VAL A 97 4.88 -11.06 -17.19
N GLY A 98 4.14 -10.18 -17.88
CA GLY A 98 4.18 -8.73 -17.64
C GLY A 98 3.79 -8.39 -16.21
N GLY A 99 2.70 -8.95 -15.72
CA GLY A 99 2.25 -8.83 -14.34
C GLY A 99 3.30 -9.31 -13.34
N PHE A 100 3.86 -10.49 -13.53
CA PHE A 100 4.94 -11.04 -12.68
C PHE A 100 6.13 -10.09 -12.61
N LEU A 101 6.60 -9.56 -13.74
CA LEU A 101 7.74 -8.63 -13.78
C LEU A 101 7.43 -7.33 -13.02
N ILE A 102 6.21 -6.79 -13.17
CA ILE A 102 5.77 -5.60 -12.41
C ILE A 102 5.77 -5.90 -10.91
N GLY A 103 5.22 -7.04 -10.50
CA GLY A 103 5.17 -7.42 -9.10
C GLY A 103 6.55 -7.72 -8.50
N LEU A 104 7.40 -8.45 -9.22
CA LEU A 104 8.80 -8.70 -8.84
C LEU A 104 9.53 -7.37 -8.60
N GLY A 105 9.38 -6.44 -9.55
CA GLY A 105 10.00 -5.13 -9.47
C GLY A 105 9.47 -4.30 -8.33
N TRP A 106 8.13 -4.21 -8.19
CA TRP A 106 7.51 -3.42 -7.13
C TRP A 106 7.81 -3.99 -5.74
N GLY A 107 7.72 -5.32 -5.54
CA GLY A 107 8.06 -5.96 -4.28
C GLY A 107 9.52 -5.73 -3.86
N THR A 108 10.45 -5.85 -4.82
CA THR A 108 11.88 -5.54 -4.60
C THR A 108 12.07 -4.07 -4.23
N PHE A 109 11.49 -3.14 -5.00
CA PHE A 109 11.59 -1.70 -4.75
C PHE A 109 10.98 -1.32 -3.41
N TYR A 110 9.78 -1.81 -3.09
CA TYR A 110 9.01 -1.44 -1.90
C TYR A 110 9.74 -1.73 -0.59
N LEU A 111 10.57 -2.77 -0.56
CA LEU A 111 11.41 -3.09 0.58
C LEU A 111 12.80 -2.43 0.48
N ALA A 112 13.43 -2.44 -0.69
CA ALA A 112 14.79 -1.96 -0.85
C ALA A 112 14.93 -0.43 -0.78
N ALA A 113 13.97 0.34 -1.30
CA ALA A 113 14.07 1.79 -1.32
C ALA A 113 14.00 2.43 0.09
N PRO A 114 13.10 2.02 1.01
CA PRO A 114 13.18 2.44 2.41
C PRO A 114 14.48 2.03 3.10
N MET A 115 15.01 0.83 2.80
CA MET A 115 16.31 0.40 3.33
C MET A 115 17.44 1.32 2.86
N ALA A 116 17.41 1.80 1.61
CA ALA A 116 18.39 2.77 1.11
C ALA A 116 18.35 4.11 1.87
N VAL A 117 17.18 4.52 2.40
CA VAL A 117 17.07 5.66 3.33
C VAL A 117 17.75 5.32 4.66
N ILE A 118 17.46 4.16 5.25
CA ILE A 118 18.03 3.73 6.53
C ILE A 118 19.56 3.67 6.47
N GLU A 119 20.11 3.10 5.41
CA GLU A 119 21.57 3.00 5.22
C GLU A 119 22.31 4.35 5.26
N ARG A 120 21.60 5.46 4.99
CA ARG A 120 22.21 6.78 4.77
C ARG A 120 21.71 7.87 5.71
N THR A 121 20.94 7.48 6.74
CA THR A 121 20.36 8.42 7.71
C THR A 121 20.63 7.96 9.13
N ASP A 122 20.90 8.93 10.01
CA ASP A 122 20.97 8.70 11.45
C ASP A 122 19.57 8.71 12.07
N ASP A 123 19.42 8.15 13.26
CA ASP A 123 18.14 8.02 13.96
C ASP A 123 17.42 9.36 14.15
N ALA A 124 18.19 10.45 14.37
CA ALA A 124 17.65 11.79 14.59
C ALA A 124 16.90 12.35 13.37
N ASP A 125 17.43 12.11 12.16
CA ASP A 125 16.90 12.66 10.92
C ASP A 125 16.00 11.69 10.16
N ARG A 126 16.02 10.41 10.54
CA ARG A 126 15.36 9.32 9.80
C ARG A 126 13.88 9.59 9.55
N ALA A 127 13.15 10.05 10.57
CA ALA A 127 11.72 10.34 10.46
C ALA A 127 11.41 11.40 9.39
N LEU A 128 12.22 12.46 9.29
CA LEU A 128 12.08 13.51 8.28
C LEU A 128 12.29 12.95 6.87
N TRP A 129 13.34 12.13 6.69
CA TRP A 129 13.65 11.53 5.39
C TRP A 129 12.60 10.53 4.94
N PHE A 130 12.05 9.72 5.85
CA PHE A 130 10.92 8.83 5.55
C PHE A 130 9.65 9.58 5.19
N THR A 131 9.36 10.69 5.86
CA THR A 131 8.20 11.54 5.50
C THR A 131 8.33 12.08 4.08
N ARG A 132 9.51 12.59 3.72
CA ARG A 132 9.80 13.06 2.36
C ARG A 132 9.72 11.92 1.33
N PHE A 133 10.35 10.79 1.62
CA PHE A 133 10.29 9.60 0.78
C PHE A 133 8.83 9.17 0.52
N GLY A 134 8.02 9.07 1.59
CA GLY A 134 6.60 8.70 1.49
C GLY A 134 5.77 9.71 0.69
N ALA A 135 6.10 11.00 0.75
CA ALA A 135 5.42 12.02 -0.05
C ALA A 135 5.67 11.82 -1.56
N PHE A 136 6.93 11.58 -1.96
CA PHE A 136 7.26 11.29 -3.37
C PHE A 136 6.66 9.95 -3.84
N GLN A 137 6.64 8.94 -2.98
CA GLN A 137 6.00 7.66 -3.27
C GLN A 137 4.50 7.83 -3.55
N MET A 138 3.78 8.54 -2.66
CA MET A 138 2.34 8.77 -2.83
C MET A 138 2.02 9.68 -4.01
N ALA A 139 2.87 10.68 -4.29
CA ALA A 139 2.72 11.52 -5.47
C ALA A 139 2.85 10.71 -6.77
N GLY A 140 3.76 9.74 -6.82
CA GLY A 140 3.90 8.82 -7.96
C GLY A 140 2.66 7.92 -8.12
N ILE A 141 2.24 7.24 -7.03
CA ILE A 141 1.09 6.33 -7.06
C ILE A 141 -0.19 7.04 -7.49
N GLY A 142 -0.49 8.18 -6.86
CA GLY A 142 -1.73 8.91 -7.12
C GLY A 142 -1.70 9.75 -8.38
N GLY A 143 -0.52 10.28 -8.75
CA GLY A 143 -0.37 11.14 -9.93
C GLY A 143 -0.40 10.37 -11.26
N SER A 144 0.10 9.14 -11.27
CA SER A 144 0.21 8.35 -12.51
C SER A 144 -1.13 8.09 -13.19
N PRO A 145 -2.19 7.61 -12.52
CA PRO A 145 -3.48 7.39 -13.17
C PRO A 145 -4.08 8.69 -13.74
N ILE A 146 -3.88 9.82 -13.04
CA ILE A 146 -4.39 11.12 -13.46
C ILE A 146 -3.69 11.58 -14.73
N LEU A 147 -2.35 11.51 -14.75
CA LEU A 147 -1.54 11.92 -15.90
C LEU A 147 -1.77 11.01 -17.10
N ALA A 148 -1.94 9.72 -16.88
CA ALA A 148 -2.23 8.77 -17.95
C ALA A 148 -3.65 8.97 -18.54
N ASP A 149 -4.67 9.21 -17.70
CA ASP A 149 -6.02 9.55 -18.17
C ASP A 149 -6.00 10.86 -18.97
N PHE A 150 -5.26 11.87 -18.52
CA PHE A 150 -5.06 13.12 -19.24
C PHE A 150 -4.37 12.89 -20.59
N ALA A 151 -3.30 12.07 -20.64
CA ALA A 151 -2.60 11.75 -21.86
C ALA A 151 -3.51 11.05 -22.89
N ILE A 152 -4.32 10.10 -22.44
CA ILE A 152 -5.22 9.34 -23.32
C ILE A 152 -6.40 10.21 -23.78
N ARG A 153 -7.09 10.89 -22.85
CA ARG A 153 -8.36 11.59 -23.16
C ARG A 153 -8.17 13.00 -23.72
N THR A 154 -7.15 13.72 -23.27
CA THR A 154 -6.93 15.13 -23.65
C THR A 154 -5.88 15.28 -24.73
N LEU A 155 -4.76 14.56 -24.62
CA LEU A 155 -3.69 14.58 -25.61
C LEU A 155 -3.91 13.55 -26.74
N HIS A 156 -4.94 12.69 -26.62
CA HIS A 156 -5.27 11.65 -27.59
C HIS A 156 -4.14 10.65 -27.85
N PHE A 157 -3.30 10.39 -26.83
CA PHE A 157 -2.26 9.36 -26.96
C PHE A 157 -2.92 7.99 -27.03
N ALA A 158 -2.38 7.13 -27.89
CA ALA A 158 -2.75 5.73 -27.87
C ALA A 158 -2.39 5.11 -26.50
N THR A 159 -3.23 4.22 -26.00
CA THR A 159 -2.99 3.56 -24.70
C THR A 159 -1.65 2.83 -24.67
N VAL A 160 -1.27 2.18 -25.78
CA VAL A 160 0.06 1.55 -25.96
C VAL A 160 1.18 2.56 -25.75
N THR A 161 1.10 3.75 -26.36
CA THR A 161 2.10 4.82 -26.19
C THR A 161 2.21 5.26 -24.72
N THR A 162 1.07 5.40 -24.04
CA THR A 162 1.03 5.75 -22.61
C THR A 162 1.75 4.70 -21.76
N PHE A 163 1.55 3.41 -22.03
CA PHE A 163 2.22 2.33 -21.29
C PHE A 163 3.71 2.23 -21.63
N LEU A 164 4.13 2.52 -22.88
CA LEU A 164 5.55 2.66 -23.22
C LEU A 164 6.22 3.83 -22.50
N ILE A 165 5.51 4.97 -22.34
CA ILE A 165 5.99 6.10 -21.55
C ILE A 165 6.16 5.69 -20.07
N VAL A 166 5.22 4.95 -19.49
CA VAL A 166 5.34 4.41 -18.13
C VAL A 166 6.57 3.51 -18.00
N GLY A 167 6.81 2.62 -18.97
CA GLY A 167 8.02 1.81 -19.03
C GLY A 167 9.30 2.65 -19.09
N GLY A 168 9.31 3.71 -19.93
CA GLY A 168 10.43 4.65 -20.05
C GLY A 168 10.68 5.43 -18.73
N ILE A 169 9.61 5.86 -18.06
CA ILE A 169 9.68 6.51 -16.74
C ILE A 169 10.30 5.58 -15.70
N ALA A 170 9.88 4.31 -15.67
CA ALA A 170 10.43 3.32 -14.75
C ALA A 170 11.91 2.98 -15.07
N LEU A 171 12.30 3.01 -16.34
CA LEU A 171 13.70 2.87 -16.75
C LEU A 171 14.53 4.07 -16.27
N ALA A 172 14.03 5.29 -16.43
CA ALA A 172 14.68 6.49 -15.90
C ALA A 172 14.84 6.41 -14.37
N ALA A 173 13.82 5.89 -13.67
CA ALA A 173 13.89 5.63 -12.23
C ALA A 173 15.03 4.67 -11.88
N ALA A 174 15.21 3.59 -12.63
CA ALA A 174 16.30 2.63 -12.41
C ALA A 174 17.67 3.30 -12.52
N VAL A 175 17.86 4.19 -13.52
CA VAL A 175 19.10 4.96 -13.69
C VAL A 175 19.33 5.90 -12.51
N LEU A 176 18.29 6.63 -12.05
CA LEU A 176 18.39 7.54 -10.90
C LEU A 176 18.75 6.81 -9.60
N LEU A 177 18.12 5.66 -9.34
CA LEU A 177 18.39 4.85 -8.17
C LEU A 177 19.80 4.24 -8.19
N ALA A 178 20.26 3.79 -9.35
CA ALA A 178 21.62 3.31 -9.53
C ALA A 178 22.66 4.45 -9.35
N ALA A 179 22.35 5.65 -9.86
CA ALA A 179 23.17 6.84 -9.64
C ALA A 179 23.21 7.21 -8.16
N PHE A 180 22.09 7.16 -7.45
CA PHE A 180 22.04 7.38 -6.01
C PHE A 180 22.99 6.45 -5.24
N GLN A 181 23.04 5.15 -5.61
CA GLN A 181 23.95 4.19 -4.97
C GLN A 181 25.40 4.59 -5.13
N ARG A 182 25.77 5.19 -6.26
CA ARG A 182 27.17 5.61 -6.54
C ARG A 182 27.57 6.92 -5.84
N VAL A 183 26.61 7.85 -5.71
CA VAL A 183 26.87 9.20 -5.19
C VAL A 183 26.69 9.30 -3.67
N ALA A 184 25.76 8.54 -3.11
CA ALA A 184 25.42 8.61 -1.69
C ALA A 184 26.14 7.51 -0.90
N VAL A 185 27.04 7.93 0.00
CA VAL A 185 27.76 6.99 0.88
C VAL A 185 26.79 6.40 1.92
N ALA A 186 26.82 5.08 2.08
CA ALA A 186 26.11 4.39 3.15
C ALA A 186 26.82 4.58 4.48
N LEU A 187 26.10 4.97 5.52
CA LEU A 187 26.60 5.14 6.89
C LEU A 187 26.56 3.81 7.65
N HIS A 188 25.50 3.04 7.41
CA HIS A 188 25.26 1.77 8.08
C HIS A 188 24.77 0.72 7.07
N PRO A 189 25.26 -0.54 7.13
CA PRO A 189 24.70 -1.60 6.31
C PRO A 189 23.31 -1.97 6.81
N ALA A 190 22.30 -1.85 5.96
CA ALA A 190 20.98 -2.40 6.26
C ALA A 190 20.89 -3.85 5.81
N SER A 191 20.36 -4.72 6.67
CA SER A 191 20.15 -6.13 6.36
C SER A 191 18.65 -6.46 6.43
N GLY A 192 18.10 -7.01 5.36
CA GLY A 192 16.77 -7.61 5.37
C GLY A 192 16.74 -8.92 6.16
N SER A 193 15.57 -9.37 6.57
CA SER A 193 15.41 -10.63 7.27
C SER A 193 15.65 -11.81 6.32
N ARG A 194 16.70 -12.61 6.57
CA ARG A 194 16.95 -13.87 5.86
C ARG A 194 16.11 -15.03 6.40
N ARG A 195 15.54 -14.89 7.60
CA ARG A 195 14.84 -15.94 8.34
C ARG A 195 13.34 -15.74 8.37
N TRP A 196 12.79 -14.84 7.55
CA TRP A 196 11.38 -14.46 7.57
C TRP A 196 10.40 -15.66 7.51
N LEU A 197 10.70 -16.69 6.69
CA LEU A 197 9.89 -17.93 6.63
C LEU A 197 10.01 -18.77 7.91
N ARG A 198 11.22 -18.88 8.46
CA ARG A 198 11.49 -19.69 9.67
C ARG A 198 10.83 -19.05 10.90
N ASP A 199 10.75 -17.74 10.93
CA ASP A 199 10.22 -16.99 12.07
C ASP A 199 8.68 -16.87 12.04
N PHE A 200 8.03 -17.23 10.91
CA PHE A 200 6.57 -17.13 10.76
C PHE A 200 5.76 -17.89 11.82
N PRO A 201 6.08 -19.16 12.14
CA PRO A 201 5.32 -19.89 13.17
C PRO A 201 5.39 -19.26 14.56
N ALA A 202 6.49 -18.55 14.85
CA ALA A 202 6.61 -17.81 16.10
C ALA A 202 5.80 -16.51 16.06
N ILE A 203 5.86 -15.76 14.96
CA ILE A 203 5.09 -14.52 14.74
C ILE A 203 3.58 -14.80 14.76
N SER A 204 3.13 -15.88 14.11
CA SER A 204 1.71 -16.23 14.05
C SER A 204 1.08 -16.56 15.40
N ARG A 205 1.89 -16.83 16.42
CA ARG A 205 1.46 -17.04 17.81
C ARG A 205 1.48 -15.78 18.66
N THR A 206 1.93 -14.65 18.12
CA THR A 206 1.95 -13.34 18.78
C THR A 206 0.75 -12.50 18.36
N ALA A 207 0.49 -11.40 19.06
CA ALA A 207 -0.55 -10.44 18.69
C ALA A 207 -0.30 -9.77 17.34
N ALA A 208 0.93 -9.82 16.82
CA ALA A 208 1.30 -9.27 15.51
C ALA A 208 0.56 -9.90 14.33
N ILE A 209 -0.01 -11.12 14.48
CA ILE A 209 -0.79 -11.77 13.42
C ILE A 209 -2.03 -10.94 13.06
N TYR A 210 -2.66 -10.29 14.03
CA TYR A 210 -3.88 -9.50 13.78
C TYR A 210 -3.61 -8.31 12.84
N PRO A 211 -2.66 -7.40 13.09
CA PRO A 211 -2.35 -6.33 12.14
C PRO A 211 -1.81 -6.84 10.80
N ILE A 212 -1.16 -8.02 10.74
CA ILE A 212 -0.75 -8.66 9.49
C ILE A 212 -1.97 -9.11 8.66
N VAL A 213 -3.02 -9.64 9.29
CA VAL A 213 -4.28 -9.97 8.60
C VAL A 213 -5.06 -8.71 8.24
N MET A 214 -5.13 -7.72 9.13
CA MET A 214 -5.82 -6.45 8.87
C MET A 214 -5.26 -5.76 7.63
N VAL A 215 -3.94 -5.68 7.47
CA VAL A 215 -3.36 -5.03 6.29
C VAL A 215 -3.72 -5.75 4.98
N ALA A 216 -3.88 -7.08 4.99
CA ALA A 216 -4.34 -7.80 3.81
C ALA A 216 -5.80 -7.45 3.46
N LEU A 217 -6.68 -7.37 4.46
CA LEU A 217 -8.09 -7.00 4.27
C LEU A 217 -8.23 -5.55 3.77
N GLY A 218 -7.53 -4.59 4.39
CA GLY A 218 -7.51 -3.21 3.93
C GLY A 218 -6.92 -3.05 2.53
N ALA A 219 -5.90 -3.84 2.20
CA ALA A 219 -5.32 -3.87 0.86
C ALA A 219 -6.31 -4.44 -0.19
N CYS A 220 -7.19 -5.38 0.19
CA CYS A 220 -8.31 -5.82 -0.67
C CYS A 220 -9.27 -4.66 -0.97
N VAL A 221 -9.62 -3.87 0.04
CA VAL A 221 -10.48 -2.68 -0.14
C VAL A 221 -9.80 -1.67 -1.07
N PHE A 222 -8.55 -1.33 -0.79
CA PHE A 222 -7.77 -0.40 -1.59
C PHE A 222 -7.69 -0.83 -3.05
N SER A 223 -7.25 -2.06 -3.29
CA SER A 223 -7.07 -2.60 -4.64
C SER A 223 -8.39 -2.76 -5.38
N GLY A 224 -9.42 -3.26 -4.71
CA GLY A 224 -10.74 -3.46 -5.31
C GLY A 224 -11.37 -2.15 -5.81
N ILE A 225 -11.26 -1.10 -5.01
CA ILE A 225 -11.78 0.22 -5.41
C ILE A 225 -10.93 0.83 -6.53
N LEU A 226 -9.59 0.84 -6.42
CA LEU A 226 -8.75 1.57 -7.36
C LEU A 226 -8.60 0.83 -8.71
N THR A 227 -8.43 -0.48 -8.70
CA THR A 227 -8.24 -1.27 -9.93
C THR A 227 -9.48 -1.26 -10.82
N PHE A 228 -10.67 -1.32 -10.22
CA PHE A 228 -11.93 -1.39 -10.96
C PHE A 228 -12.71 -0.06 -10.96
N GLN A 229 -12.03 1.06 -10.66
CA GLN A 229 -12.69 2.37 -10.50
C GLN A 229 -13.47 2.79 -11.76
N THR A 230 -12.89 2.61 -12.95
CA THR A 230 -13.57 2.93 -14.22
C THR A 230 -14.80 2.07 -14.42
N ALA A 231 -14.72 0.77 -14.17
CA ALA A 231 -15.85 -0.15 -14.28
C ALA A 231 -16.96 0.18 -13.24
N LEU A 232 -16.58 0.53 -11.99
CA LEU A 232 -17.52 0.88 -10.94
C LEU A 232 -18.36 2.12 -11.29
N VAL A 233 -17.78 3.14 -11.95
CA VAL A 233 -18.48 4.38 -12.31
C VAL A 233 -19.05 4.35 -13.73
N ALA A 234 -18.85 3.31 -14.52
CA ALA A 234 -19.38 3.21 -15.88
C ALA A 234 -20.92 3.40 -15.86
N GLY A 235 -21.44 4.19 -16.78
CA GLY A 235 -22.87 4.52 -16.86
C GLY A 235 -23.35 5.53 -15.81
N THR A 236 -22.44 6.21 -15.08
CA THR A 236 -22.75 7.31 -14.16
C THR A 236 -22.11 8.61 -14.64
N ALA A 237 -22.43 9.73 -14.00
CA ALA A 237 -21.81 11.04 -14.27
C ALA A 237 -20.40 11.18 -13.63
N ALA A 238 -19.98 10.21 -12.80
CA ALA A 238 -18.68 10.23 -12.12
C ALA A 238 -17.55 9.82 -13.08
N ARG A 239 -16.33 10.27 -12.77
CA ARG A 239 -15.10 9.96 -13.54
C ARG A 239 -14.05 9.36 -12.64
N ALA A 240 -13.42 8.27 -13.05
CA ALA A 240 -12.37 7.60 -12.29
C ALA A 240 -11.19 8.54 -11.97
N SER A 241 -10.76 9.39 -12.90
CA SER A 241 -9.69 10.37 -12.70
C SER A 241 -9.99 11.36 -11.57
N THR A 242 -11.26 11.78 -11.42
CA THR A 242 -11.70 12.62 -10.30
C THR A 242 -11.50 11.91 -8.95
N PHE A 243 -11.82 10.62 -8.89
CA PHE A 243 -11.59 9.82 -7.68
C PHE A 243 -10.11 9.76 -7.32
N PHE A 244 -9.26 9.39 -8.29
CA PHE A 244 -7.81 9.31 -8.08
C PHE A 244 -7.22 10.63 -7.58
N ALA A 245 -7.64 11.77 -8.18
CA ALA A 245 -7.17 13.09 -7.80
C ALA A 245 -7.57 13.43 -6.35
N ILE A 246 -8.86 13.30 -6.02
CA ILE A 246 -9.38 13.61 -4.69
C ILE A 246 -8.77 12.66 -3.65
N TYR A 247 -8.72 11.37 -3.94
CA TYR A 247 -8.14 10.37 -3.06
C TYR A 247 -6.67 10.68 -2.76
N ALA A 248 -5.84 10.91 -3.78
CA ALA A 248 -4.42 11.19 -3.63
C ALA A 248 -4.17 12.46 -2.80
N VAL A 249 -4.88 13.55 -3.11
CA VAL A 249 -4.79 14.81 -2.36
C VAL A 249 -5.22 14.59 -0.91
N THR A 250 -6.32 13.86 -0.69
CA THR A 250 -6.84 13.59 0.65
C THR A 250 -5.87 12.75 1.47
N VAL A 251 -5.26 11.72 0.90
CA VAL A 251 -4.23 10.90 1.59
C VAL A 251 -3.04 11.76 2.01
N VAL A 252 -2.55 12.63 1.13
CA VAL A 252 -1.43 13.52 1.45
C VAL A 252 -1.81 14.51 2.55
N LEU A 253 -2.91 15.23 2.37
CA LEU A 253 -3.36 16.25 3.34
C LEU A 253 -3.70 15.62 4.70
N SER A 254 -4.37 14.49 4.73
CA SER A 254 -4.71 13.82 5.99
C SER A 254 -3.45 13.38 6.76
N ARG A 255 -2.42 12.89 6.10
CA ARG A 255 -1.13 12.56 6.74
C ARG A 255 -0.43 13.79 7.32
N TRP A 256 -0.55 14.94 6.69
CA TRP A 256 0.07 16.17 7.18
C TRP A 256 -0.74 16.82 8.32
N LEU A 257 -2.05 16.90 8.18
CA LEU A 257 -2.93 17.62 9.10
C LEU A 257 -3.42 16.76 10.26
N LEU A 258 -3.80 15.51 9.99
CA LEU A 258 -4.45 14.64 10.98
C LEU A 258 -3.48 13.69 11.69
N ALA A 259 -2.32 13.36 11.13
CA ALA A 259 -1.38 12.46 11.78
C ALA A 259 -0.95 12.92 13.19
N PRO A 260 -0.70 14.22 13.49
CA PRO A 260 -0.40 14.66 14.84
C PRO A 260 -1.54 14.42 15.82
N LEU A 261 -2.80 14.56 15.37
CA LEU A 261 -4.00 14.32 16.18
C LEU A 261 -4.18 12.82 16.45
N VAL A 262 -4.08 12.02 15.41
CA VAL A 262 -4.19 10.55 15.45
C VAL A 262 -3.12 9.94 16.34
N ASN A 263 -1.90 10.47 16.34
CA ASN A 263 -0.80 9.98 17.18
C ASN A 263 -0.95 10.32 18.67
N ARG A 264 -1.83 11.27 19.05
CA ARG A 264 -2.15 11.59 20.44
C ARG A 264 -3.21 10.68 21.05
N ALA A 265 -4.04 10.07 20.21
CA ALA A 265 -5.08 9.15 20.66
C ALA A 265 -4.54 7.72 20.82
N PRO A 266 -5.18 6.86 21.63
CA PRO A 266 -4.86 5.44 21.69
C PRO A 266 -4.95 4.81 20.29
N LYS A 267 -3.94 4.03 19.92
CA LYS A 267 -3.81 3.47 18.56
C LYS A 267 -4.99 2.60 18.15
N GLU A 268 -5.54 1.86 19.11
CA GLU A 268 -6.69 0.97 18.91
C GLU A 268 -7.95 1.78 18.55
N ILE A 269 -8.22 2.88 19.26
CA ILE A 269 -9.37 3.75 18.98
C ILE A 269 -9.17 4.46 17.65
N SER A 270 -7.97 4.98 17.39
CA SER A 270 -7.65 5.63 16.11
C SER A 270 -7.84 4.69 14.93
N ALA A 271 -7.38 3.43 15.04
CA ALA A 271 -7.59 2.42 14.00
C ALA A 271 -9.08 2.15 13.77
N GLN A 272 -9.87 1.95 14.84
CA GLN A 272 -11.31 1.68 14.74
C GLN A 272 -12.07 2.83 14.07
N VAL A 273 -11.80 4.08 14.46
CA VAL A 273 -12.44 5.27 13.87
C VAL A 273 -12.07 5.42 12.40
N LEU A 274 -10.81 5.24 12.03
CA LEU A 274 -10.37 5.36 10.65
C LEU A 274 -10.93 4.23 9.76
N LEU A 275 -11.00 3.00 10.28
CA LEU A 275 -11.63 1.89 9.57
C LEU A 275 -13.14 2.09 9.42
N PHE A 276 -13.82 2.65 10.44
CA PHE A 276 -15.23 3.02 10.30
C PHE A 276 -15.44 4.08 9.21
N ILE A 277 -14.59 5.12 9.16
CA ILE A 277 -14.61 6.12 8.08
C ILE A 277 -14.38 5.46 6.71
N MET A 278 -13.46 4.51 6.61
CA MET A 278 -13.21 3.74 5.39
C MET A 278 -14.47 2.95 4.95
N VAL A 279 -15.15 2.27 5.89
CA VAL A 279 -16.38 1.53 5.62
C VAL A 279 -17.48 2.46 5.11
N LEU A 280 -17.65 3.65 5.71
CA LEU A 280 -18.60 4.67 5.20
C LEU A 280 -18.24 5.10 3.78
N GLY A 281 -16.96 5.20 3.44
CA GLY A 281 -16.49 5.48 2.07
C GLY A 281 -16.91 4.39 1.08
N ILE A 282 -16.82 3.10 1.47
CA ILE A 282 -17.27 1.98 0.64
C ILE A 282 -18.81 2.04 0.46
N ILE A 283 -19.55 2.33 1.52
CA ILE A 283 -21.01 2.47 1.47
C ILE A 283 -21.41 3.61 0.52
N ALA A 284 -20.69 4.74 0.54
CA ALA A 284 -20.94 5.86 -0.37
C ALA A 284 -20.79 5.45 -1.85
N MET A 285 -19.93 4.48 -2.19
CA MET A 285 -19.79 3.97 -3.56
C MET A 285 -21.09 3.35 -4.11
N PHE A 286 -21.93 2.75 -3.28
CA PHE A 286 -23.24 2.22 -3.72
C PHE A 286 -24.21 3.31 -4.13
N ALA A 287 -24.04 4.53 -3.62
CA ALA A 287 -24.91 5.67 -3.92
C ALA A 287 -24.42 6.52 -5.12
N VAL A 288 -23.28 6.20 -5.71
CA VAL A 288 -22.73 6.92 -6.88
C VAL A 288 -23.70 6.98 -8.08
N PRO A 289 -24.53 5.95 -8.38
CA PRO A 289 -25.52 6.06 -9.45
C PRO A 289 -26.58 7.14 -9.21
N ALA A 290 -26.86 7.51 -7.96
CA ALA A 290 -27.82 8.56 -7.64
C ALA A 290 -27.24 9.96 -7.87
N THR A 291 -25.99 10.19 -7.51
CA THR A 291 -25.29 11.46 -7.77
C THR A 291 -23.76 11.29 -7.66
N ALA A 292 -23.01 11.97 -8.53
CA ALA A 292 -21.56 12.00 -8.51
C ALA A 292 -20.96 12.59 -7.20
N MET A 293 -21.77 13.26 -6.38
CA MET A 293 -21.33 13.77 -5.07
C MET A 293 -20.91 12.63 -4.13
N PHE A 294 -21.59 11.48 -4.17
CA PHE A 294 -21.19 10.31 -3.37
C PHE A 294 -19.85 9.74 -3.80
N HIS A 295 -19.46 9.90 -5.06
CA HIS A 295 -18.14 9.51 -5.54
C HIS A 295 -17.01 10.37 -4.94
N VAL A 296 -17.25 11.70 -4.87
CA VAL A 296 -16.34 12.64 -4.17
C VAL A 296 -16.25 12.31 -2.69
N LEU A 297 -17.41 12.09 -2.04
CA LEU A 297 -17.48 11.71 -0.63
C LEU A 297 -16.73 10.38 -0.36
N ALA A 298 -16.92 9.38 -1.21
CA ALA A 298 -16.21 8.10 -1.13
C ALA A 298 -14.70 8.29 -1.22
N ALA A 299 -14.21 9.10 -2.17
CA ALA A 299 -12.78 9.38 -2.32
C ALA A 299 -12.18 10.07 -1.08
N LEU A 300 -12.91 11.03 -0.49
CA LEU A 300 -12.51 11.70 0.75
C LEU A 300 -12.47 10.72 1.94
N LEU A 301 -13.53 9.97 2.16
CA LEU A 301 -13.63 9.04 3.29
C LEU A 301 -12.61 7.91 3.19
N LEU A 302 -12.44 7.32 2.01
CA LEU A 302 -11.42 6.29 1.77
C LEU A 302 -10.00 6.86 1.90
N GLY A 303 -9.76 8.08 1.41
CA GLY A 303 -8.48 8.76 1.53
C GLY A 303 -8.07 9.03 2.98
N ILE A 304 -9.01 9.48 3.83
CA ILE A 304 -8.77 9.67 5.27
C ILE A 304 -8.61 8.32 5.97
N GLY A 305 -9.58 7.43 5.81
CA GLY A 305 -9.64 6.15 6.52
C GLY A 305 -8.44 5.28 6.21
N TYR A 306 -8.29 4.86 4.94
CA TYR A 306 -7.19 3.99 4.51
C TYR A 306 -5.83 4.68 4.58
N GLY A 307 -5.76 5.96 4.18
CA GLY A 307 -4.51 6.72 4.12
C GLY A 307 -3.78 6.84 5.46
N LEU A 308 -4.51 6.89 6.57
CA LEU A 308 -3.94 7.00 7.91
C LEU A 308 -3.83 5.66 8.63
N VAL A 309 -4.80 4.75 8.47
CA VAL A 309 -4.85 3.50 9.23
C VAL A 309 -3.68 2.57 8.93
N TYR A 310 -3.20 2.54 7.68
CA TYR A 310 -2.08 1.69 7.27
C TYR A 310 -0.85 1.86 8.18
N SER A 311 -0.45 3.10 8.48
CA SER A 311 0.73 3.39 9.31
C SER A 311 0.53 2.98 10.79
N ILE A 312 -0.71 3.05 11.29
CA ILE A 312 -1.05 2.60 12.64
C ILE A 312 -0.91 1.09 12.73
N ILE A 313 -1.54 0.36 11.81
CA ILE A 313 -1.52 -1.10 11.75
C ILE A 313 -0.08 -1.61 11.55
N GLN A 314 0.72 -0.95 10.69
CA GLN A 314 2.13 -1.27 10.52
C GLN A 314 2.92 -1.13 11.83
N THR A 315 2.66 -0.05 12.57
CA THR A 315 3.31 0.18 13.86
C THR A 315 2.89 -0.89 14.89
N GLN A 316 1.61 -1.29 14.89
CA GLN A 316 1.12 -2.38 15.76
C GLN A 316 1.81 -3.70 15.41
N ALA A 317 1.92 -4.09 14.13
CA ALA A 317 2.60 -5.31 13.71
C ALA A 317 4.04 -5.40 14.23
N VAL A 318 4.76 -4.27 14.23
CA VAL A 318 6.14 -4.20 14.74
C VAL A 318 6.19 -4.24 16.27
N ASN A 319 5.30 -3.49 16.95
CA ASN A 319 5.31 -3.38 18.42
C ASN A 319 4.83 -4.66 19.11
N ASP A 320 3.89 -5.37 18.49
CA ASP A 320 3.31 -6.61 19.01
C ASP A 320 4.22 -7.83 18.73
N SER A 321 5.36 -7.60 18.05
CA SER A 321 6.38 -8.62 17.78
C SER A 321 7.55 -8.50 18.76
N PRO A 322 8.14 -9.64 19.21
CA PRO A 322 9.40 -9.66 19.92
C PRO A 322 10.49 -8.91 19.14
N ALA A 323 11.38 -8.21 19.85
CA ALA A 323 12.39 -7.33 19.23
C ALA A 323 13.22 -8.03 18.13
N GLU A 324 13.60 -9.29 18.37
CA GLU A 324 14.37 -10.11 17.42
C GLU A 324 13.59 -10.48 16.16
N GLN A 325 12.25 -10.52 16.23
CA GLN A 325 11.36 -10.93 15.14
C GLN A 325 10.74 -9.75 14.38
N ARG A 326 10.94 -8.50 14.82
CA ARG A 326 10.39 -7.29 14.18
C ARG A 326 10.69 -7.18 12.69
N PRO A 327 11.92 -7.48 12.21
CA PRO A 327 12.20 -7.45 10.77
C PRO A 327 11.41 -8.49 9.98
N ALA A 328 11.20 -9.68 10.56
CA ALA A 328 10.42 -10.73 9.94
C ALA A 328 8.91 -10.40 9.95
N ALA A 329 8.39 -9.84 11.05
CA ALA A 329 7.01 -9.37 11.14
C ALA A 329 6.71 -8.27 10.10
N LEU A 330 7.64 -7.34 9.91
CA LEU A 330 7.50 -6.31 8.87
C LEU A 330 7.52 -6.93 7.46
N THR A 331 8.33 -7.95 7.21
CA THR A 331 8.34 -8.68 5.94
C THR A 331 6.99 -9.34 5.68
N TRP A 332 6.42 -10.02 6.68
CA TRP A 332 5.10 -10.64 6.56
C TRP A 332 3.98 -9.62 6.41
N PHE A 333 4.06 -8.49 7.10
CA PHE A 333 3.14 -7.37 6.92
C PHE A 333 3.12 -6.88 5.47
N VAL A 334 4.30 -6.67 4.87
CA VAL A 334 4.44 -6.25 3.48
C VAL A 334 3.93 -7.32 2.50
N LEU A 335 4.25 -8.59 2.72
CA LEU A 335 3.75 -9.68 1.88
C LEU A 335 2.23 -9.82 1.98
N SER A 336 1.65 -9.71 3.18
CA SER A 336 0.20 -9.73 3.37
C SER A 336 -0.49 -8.54 2.71
N TYR A 337 0.12 -7.36 2.74
CA TYR A 337 -0.34 -6.22 1.94
C TYR A 337 -0.40 -6.56 0.45
N PHE A 338 0.63 -7.19 -0.10
CA PHE A 338 0.66 -7.57 -1.51
C PHE A 338 -0.32 -8.69 -1.87
N VAL A 339 -0.64 -9.60 -0.93
CA VAL A 339 -1.75 -10.55 -1.12
C VAL A 339 -3.06 -9.80 -1.37
N GLY A 340 -3.36 -8.78 -0.58
CA GLY A 340 -4.56 -7.97 -0.80
C GLY A 340 -4.48 -7.17 -2.10
N VAL A 341 -3.38 -6.43 -2.31
CA VAL A 341 -3.25 -5.52 -3.46
C VAL A 341 -3.28 -6.24 -4.80
N PHE A 342 -2.54 -7.30 -4.95
CA PHE A 342 -2.39 -7.99 -6.22
C PHE A 342 -3.22 -9.27 -6.32
N GLY A 343 -3.55 -9.90 -5.19
CA GLY A 343 -4.37 -11.12 -5.18
C GLY A 343 -5.87 -10.84 -5.28
N PHE A 344 -6.36 -9.82 -4.58
CA PHE A 344 -7.78 -9.48 -4.57
C PHE A 344 -8.36 -9.21 -5.98
N PRO A 345 -7.68 -8.52 -6.92
CA PRO A 345 -8.24 -8.27 -8.24
C PRO A 345 -8.63 -9.52 -9.01
N SER A 346 -8.01 -10.68 -8.75
CA SER A 346 -8.43 -11.95 -9.37
C SER A 346 -9.84 -12.35 -8.97
N VAL A 347 -10.13 -12.26 -7.66
CA VAL A 347 -11.47 -12.55 -7.12
C VAL A 347 -12.43 -11.42 -7.46
N GLY A 348 -11.96 -10.17 -7.35
CA GLY A 348 -12.75 -8.97 -7.64
C GLY A 348 -13.16 -8.88 -9.11
N GLY A 349 -12.25 -9.19 -10.05
CA GLY A 349 -12.55 -9.21 -11.49
C GLY A 349 -13.55 -10.31 -11.83
N TRP A 350 -13.36 -11.52 -11.28
CA TRP A 350 -14.33 -12.59 -11.43
C TRP A 350 -15.71 -12.19 -10.87
N MET A 351 -15.75 -11.60 -9.69
CA MET A 351 -16.98 -11.12 -9.05
C MET A 351 -17.67 -10.04 -9.92
N LEU A 352 -16.89 -9.11 -10.47
CA LEU A 352 -17.42 -8.03 -11.32
C LEU A 352 -18.08 -8.57 -12.59
N VAL A 353 -17.46 -9.58 -13.23
CA VAL A 353 -18.00 -10.22 -14.45
C VAL A 353 -19.27 -11.02 -14.15
N HIS A 354 -19.33 -11.78 -13.03
CA HIS A 354 -20.41 -12.72 -12.77
C HIS A 354 -21.52 -12.16 -11.87
N ALA A 355 -21.20 -11.22 -10.96
CA ALA A 355 -22.16 -10.64 -10.01
C ALA A 355 -22.33 -9.12 -10.17
N GLY A 356 -21.63 -8.52 -11.16
CA GLY A 356 -21.71 -7.10 -11.46
C GLY A 356 -21.09 -6.20 -10.39
N LYS A 357 -21.29 -4.89 -10.56
CA LYS A 357 -20.72 -3.83 -9.68
C LYS A 357 -21.12 -3.98 -8.23
N ASN A 358 -22.39 -4.27 -7.97
CA ASN A 358 -22.90 -4.43 -6.61
C ASN A 358 -22.30 -5.66 -5.93
N GLY A 359 -22.09 -6.77 -6.65
CA GLY A 359 -21.40 -7.94 -6.13
C GLY A 359 -19.96 -7.64 -5.72
N LEU A 360 -19.21 -6.92 -6.57
CA LEU A 360 -17.86 -6.47 -6.23
C LEU A 360 -17.86 -5.54 -5.01
N LEU A 361 -18.75 -4.54 -4.97
CA LEU A 361 -18.83 -3.61 -3.83
C LEU A 361 -19.20 -4.31 -2.53
N LEU A 362 -20.09 -5.32 -2.56
CA LEU A 362 -20.42 -6.14 -1.39
C LEU A 362 -19.21 -6.94 -0.90
N LEU A 363 -18.41 -7.51 -1.81
CA LEU A 363 -17.18 -8.21 -1.44
C LEU A 363 -16.17 -7.27 -0.80
N ILE A 364 -15.98 -6.07 -1.37
CA ILE A 364 -15.11 -5.03 -0.82
C ILE A 364 -15.61 -4.59 0.57
N LEU A 365 -16.92 -4.40 0.72
CA LEU A 365 -17.54 -4.04 2.00
C LEU A 365 -17.33 -5.15 3.04
N ALA A 366 -17.46 -6.41 2.66
CA ALA A 366 -17.21 -7.53 3.55
C ALA A 366 -15.75 -7.55 4.06
N CYS A 367 -14.77 -7.26 3.20
CA CYS A 367 -13.37 -7.12 3.61
C CYS A 367 -13.18 -5.95 4.60
N GLY A 368 -13.77 -4.77 4.32
CA GLY A 368 -13.69 -3.61 5.20
C GLY A 368 -14.35 -3.84 6.56
N LEU A 369 -15.52 -4.50 6.58
CA LEU A 369 -16.21 -4.86 7.83
C LEU A 369 -15.43 -5.91 8.61
N ALA A 370 -14.81 -6.89 7.95
CA ALA A 370 -13.97 -7.90 8.61
C ALA A 370 -12.74 -7.24 9.25
N GLU A 371 -12.10 -6.29 8.57
CA GLU A 371 -10.97 -5.53 9.12
C GLU A 371 -11.40 -4.70 10.34
N LEU A 372 -12.52 -3.99 10.25
CA LEU A 372 -13.08 -3.22 11.36
C LEU A 372 -13.45 -4.12 12.56
N ALA A 373 -14.10 -5.26 12.31
CA ALA A 373 -14.46 -6.22 13.35
C ALA A 373 -13.21 -6.77 14.06
N LEU A 374 -12.14 -7.05 13.30
CA LEU A 374 -10.87 -7.52 13.86
C LEU A 374 -10.20 -6.43 14.72
N ALA A 375 -10.23 -5.16 14.28
CA ALA A 375 -9.74 -4.04 15.05
C ALA A 375 -10.53 -3.80 16.35
N MET A 376 -11.84 -3.97 16.31
CA MET A 376 -12.69 -3.88 17.51
C MET A 376 -12.41 -5.00 18.49
N TRP A 377 -12.21 -6.22 18.01
CA TRP A 377 -11.92 -7.39 18.85
C TRP A 377 -10.56 -7.25 19.54
N THR A 378 -9.51 -6.91 18.79
CA THR A 378 -8.16 -6.69 19.36
C THR A 378 -8.13 -5.53 20.35
N GLY A 379 -8.86 -4.45 20.07
CA GLY A 379 -9.00 -3.31 21.00
C GLY A 379 -9.67 -3.71 22.31
N GLN A 380 -10.68 -4.58 22.29
CA GLN A 380 -11.34 -5.09 23.50
C GLN A 380 -10.39 -5.97 24.34
N ILE A 381 -9.56 -6.80 23.69
CA ILE A 381 -8.56 -7.62 24.38
C ILE A 381 -7.54 -6.71 25.10
N ALA A 382 -6.99 -5.71 24.40
CA ALA A 382 -6.04 -4.76 24.96
C ALA A 382 -6.65 -4.00 26.14
N TYR A 383 -7.91 -3.55 26.03
CA TYR A 383 -8.62 -2.87 27.12
C TYR A 383 -8.79 -3.77 28.36
N ARG A 384 -9.20 -5.03 28.19
CA ARG A 384 -9.36 -5.99 29.28
C ARG A 384 -8.04 -6.30 29.99
N LEU A 385 -6.95 -6.48 29.24
CA LEU A 385 -5.62 -6.71 29.80
C LEU A 385 -5.13 -5.49 30.60
N ASN A 386 -5.39 -4.29 30.10
CA ASN A 386 -5.02 -3.05 30.81
C ASN A 386 -5.80 -2.85 32.11
N GLN A 387 -7.10 -3.19 32.12
CA GLN A 387 -7.90 -3.20 33.36
C GLN A 387 -7.45 -4.26 34.37
N ALA A 388 -7.03 -5.43 33.91
CA ALA A 388 -6.54 -6.50 34.78
C ALA A 388 -5.17 -6.17 35.40
N SER A 389 -4.38 -5.32 34.75
CA SER A 389 -3.06 -4.88 35.22
C SER A 389 -3.10 -3.70 36.19
N ILE A 390 -4.26 -3.03 36.36
CA ILE A 390 -4.43 -1.98 37.41
C ILE A 390 -4.52 -2.68 38.77
N PRO A 391 -3.51 -2.52 39.66
CA PRO A 391 -3.58 -3.14 40.97
C PRO A 391 -4.82 -2.63 41.75
N ARG A 392 -5.63 -3.52 42.33
CA ARG A 392 -6.72 -3.22 43.23
C ARG A 392 -6.27 -2.50 44.53
N ALA A 393 -5.14 -1.82 44.51
CA ALA A 393 -4.53 -1.13 45.64
C ALA A 393 -5.20 0.21 46.02
N ALA A 394 -6.17 0.70 45.22
CA ALA A 394 -6.84 1.98 45.52
C ALA A 394 -8.13 1.86 46.36
N ALA A 395 -8.51 0.66 46.79
CA ALA A 395 -9.70 0.43 47.62
C ALA A 395 -9.34 0.02 49.05
N ARG A 396 -8.34 0.67 49.68
CA ARG A 396 -8.26 0.67 51.15
C ARG A 396 -9.03 1.89 51.66
N PRO A 397 -10.12 1.70 52.43
CA PRO A 397 -10.78 2.81 53.12
C PRO A 397 -9.77 3.44 54.07
N VAL A 398 -9.61 4.75 53.99
CA VAL A 398 -8.92 5.56 55.00
C VAL A 398 -9.60 5.29 56.35
N ALA A 399 -9.06 4.34 57.11
CA ALA A 399 -9.47 4.13 58.48
C ALA A 399 -9.18 5.42 59.26
N LYS A 400 -10.24 6.05 59.74
CA LYS A 400 -10.22 7.17 60.67
C LYS A 400 -9.17 6.92 61.77
N GLN A 401 -8.04 7.59 61.72
CA GLN A 401 -7.27 7.83 62.93
C GLN A 401 -8.05 8.86 63.77
N ALA A 402 -8.86 8.31 64.67
CA ALA A 402 -9.49 9.06 65.70
C ALA A 402 -8.41 9.65 66.67
N VAL A 403 -8.54 10.92 66.80
CA VAL A 403 -8.05 11.73 67.94
C VAL A 403 -7.77 10.91 69.19
N ARG A 404 -6.53 10.96 69.73
CA ARG A 404 -6.22 10.94 71.12
C ARG A 404 -4.98 11.81 71.38
N ARG A 405 -5.28 12.95 72.06
CA ARG A 405 -4.46 13.82 72.91
C ARG A 405 -3.21 14.46 72.32
#